data_62e6fff71ec54fb98d6eee83afe73c81
#
_entry.id   62e6fff71ec54fb98d6eee83afe73c81
#
_cell.length_a   1.000
_cell.length_b   1.000
_cell.length_c   1.000
_cell.angle_alpha   90.00
_cell.angle_beta   90.00
_cell.angle_gamma   90.00
#
_symmetry.space_group_name_H-M   'P 1'
#
loop_
_entity.id
_entity.type
_entity.pdbx_description
1 polymer ?
#
loop_
_entity_poly.entity_id
_entity_poly.type
_entity_poly.pdbx_seq_one_letter_code
_entity_poly.pdbx_strand_id
1 'polypeptide(L)'
;MTIRFEEKVSTESAQLVCQWSNSLGQAFQEQWMGTMIPFPLTIQVLQDLEGSFSIFDGQEFVGLIQKIRLEDRNLHIGRFFINPQKQGQGLGRQALRKFVSLVFENGDIGSISLNVLEANQAAQHLYQKEGFEIVQMVEAPVRKYIMKKGR
;
A
#
# COMPACT_ATOMS: atom_id res chain seq x y z
N MET A 1 4.39 -13.79 14.26
CA MET A 1 3.89 -12.64 13.49
C MET A 1 2.39 -12.81 13.26
N THR A 2 1.59 -11.90 13.78
CA THR A 2 0.13 -11.97 13.73
C THR A 2 -0.42 -10.69 13.10
N ILE A 3 -0.59 -10.75 11.78
CA ILE A 3 -1.05 -9.59 11.00
C ILE A 3 -2.55 -9.43 11.15
N ARG A 4 -3.00 -8.21 11.44
CA ARG A 4 -4.41 -7.86 11.45
C ARG A 4 -4.61 -6.44 10.91
N PHE A 5 -5.82 -6.15 10.49
CA PHE A 5 -6.16 -4.86 9.89
C PHE A 5 -7.29 -4.21 10.67
N GLU A 6 -7.22 -2.88 10.79
CA GLU A 6 -8.30 -2.07 11.36
C GLU A 6 -8.64 -0.96 10.39
N GLU A 7 -9.90 -0.67 10.22
CA GLU A 7 -10.33 0.43 9.37
C GLU A 7 -9.85 1.76 9.93
N LYS A 8 -9.45 2.64 9.05
CA LYS A 8 -8.99 4.00 9.34
C LYS A 8 -7.62 4.02 10.02
N VAL A 9 -7.13 5.23 10.24
CA VAL A 9 -5.82 5.48 10.84
C VAL A 9 -6.04 6.44 12.01
N SER A 10 -5.63 6.04 13.20
CA SER A 10 -5.70 6.91 14.38
C SER A 10 -4.73 8.07 14.25
N THR A 11 -4.95 9.13 15.02
CA THR A 11 -4.02 10.26 15.07
C THR A 11 -2.62 9.81 15.47
N GLU A 12 -2.52 8.91 16.46
CA GLU A 12 -1.23 8.39 16.91
C GLU A 12 -0.50 7.63 15.81
N SER A 13 -1.22 6.76 15.10
CA SER A 13 -0.64 5.99 13.99
C SER A 13 -0.25 6.90 12.84
N ALA A 14 -1.07 7.90 12.53
CA ALA A 14 -0.76 8.87 11.48
C ALA A 14 0.51 9.67 11.82
N GLN A 15 0.69 10.05 13.08
CA GLN A 15 1.91 10.71 13.52
C GLN A 15 3.15 9.85 13.27
N LEU A 16 3.05 8.56 13.57
CA LEU A 16 4.17 7.64 13.34
C LEU A 16 4.50 7.53 11.85
N VAL A 17 3.49 7.38 11.00
CA VAL A 17 3.71 7.30 9.55
C VAL A 17 4.38 8.56 9.02
N CYS A 18 3.89 9.75 9.43
CA CYS A 18 4.50 11.00 9.01
C CYS A 18 5.96 11.08 9.46
N GLN A 19 6.24 10.69 10.69
CA GLN A 19 7.60 10.70 11.23
C GLN A 19 8.51 9.76 10.44
N TRP A 20 8.06 8.53 10.20
CA TRP A 20 8.85 7.53 9.48
C TRP A 20 9.06 7.91 8.02
N SER A 21 8.00 8.33 7.34
CA SER A 21 8.06 8.64 5.91
C SER A 21 8.82 9.94 5.64
N ASN A 22 8.52 11.00 6.39
CA ASN A 22 9.14 12.30 6.16
C ASN A 22 10.65 12.27 6.42
N SER A 23 11.10 11.45 7.36
CA SER A 23 12.55 11.32 7.64
C SER A 23 13.32 10.71 6.47
N LEU A 24 12.64 10.02 5.56
CA LEU A 24 13.25 9.37 4.40
C LEU A 24 13.17 10.22 3.12
N GLY A 25 12.47 11.35 3.17
CA GLY A 25 12.47 12.32 2.09
C GLY A 25 11.34 12.19 1.08
N GLN A 26 11.30 13.16 0.17
CA GLN A 26 10.24 13.27 -0.82
C GLN A 26 10.19 12.11 -1.81
N ALA A 27 11.34 11.65 -2.29
CA ALA A 27 11.40 10.54 -3.23
C ALA A 27 10.82 9.25 -2.62
N PHE A 28 11.09 9.02 -1.34
CA PHE A 28 10.51 7.89 -0.63
C PHE A 28 8.98 8.02 -0.54
N GLN A 29 8.50 9.20 -0.20
CA GLN A 29 7.06 9.45 -0.14
C GLN A 29 6.38 9.15 -1.47
N GLU A 30 6.99 9.58 -2.58
CA GLU A 30 6.41 9.38 -3.90
C GLU A 30 6.29 7.91 -4.28
N GLN A 31 7.17 7.06 -3.75
CA GLN A 31 7.11 5.63 -4.03
C GLN A 31 5.84 4.97 -3.48
N TRP A 32 5.32 5.44 -2.35
CA TRP A 32 4.15 4.81 -1.76
C TRP A 32 2.89 5.68 -1.77
N MET A 33 3.03 7.00 -1.81
CA MET A 33 1.88 7.92 -1.84
C MET A 33 1.53 8.41 -3.23
N GLY A 34 2.44 8.26 -4.19
CA GLY A 34 2.29 8.86 -5.51
C GLY A 34 2.81 10.29 -5.52
N THR A 35 2.73 10.93 -6.69
CA THR A 35 3.35 12.24 -6.92
C THR A 35 2.41 13.43 -6.71
N MET A 36 1.14 13.16 -6.41
CA MET A 36 0.14 14.22 -6.27
C MET A 36 -0.01 14.77 -4.85
N ILE A 37 0.59 14.12 -3.86
CA ILE A 37 0.51 14.53 -2.46
C ILE A 37 1.73 15.37 -2.11
N PRO A 38 1.54 16.59 -1.57
CA PRO A 38 2.69 17.43 -1.20
C PRO A 38 3.57 16.79 -0.13
N PHE A 39 4.85 17.12 -0.18
CA PHE A 39 5.82 16.76 0.85
C PHE A 39 6.11 18.00 1.71
N PRO A 40 6.21 17.90 3.04
CA PRO A 40 6.12 16.70 3.86
C PRO A 40 4.67 16.24 4.07
N LEU A 41 4.54 14.95 4.36
CA LEU A 41 3.25 14.32 4.61
C LEU A 41 2.67 14.83 5.94
N THR A 42 1.35 15.05 5.97
CA THR A 42 0.66 15.53 7.17
C THR A 42 -0.32 14.49 7.68
N ILE A 43 -0.65 14.62 8.97
CA ILE A 43 -1.65 13.75 9.61
C ILE A 43 -3.00 13.86 8.89
N GLN A 44 -3.38 15.09 8.53
CA GLN A 44 -4.67 15.35 7.89
C GLN A 44 -4.80 14.58 6.57
N VAL A 45 -3.74 14.59 5.76
CA VAL A 45 -3.74 13.85 4.49
C VAL A 45 -4.03 12.37 4.73
N LEU A 46 -3.37 11.77 5.72
CA LEU A 46 -3.55 10.36 6.03
C LEU A 46 -4.97 10.06 6.52
N GLN A 47 -5.52 10.93 7.36
CA GLN A 47 -6.85 10.73 7.91
C GLN A 47 -7.95 10.97 6.89
N ASP A 48 -7.67 11.75 5.84
CA ASP A 48 -8.62 12.00 4.75
C ASP A 48 -8.64 10.89 3.70
N LEU A 49 -7.73 9.92 3.76
CA LEU A 49 -7.71 8.80 2.81
C LEU A 49 -8.87 7.85 3.09
N GLU A 50 -9.88 7.88 2.22
CA GLU A 50 -11.00 6.95 2.32
C GLU A 50 -10.54 5.53 1.99
N GLY A 51 -11.09 4.55 2.71
CA GLY A 51 -10.76 3.15 2.46
C GLY A 51 -9.40 2.72 2.98
N SER A 52 -8.77 3.52 3.84
CA SER A 52 -7.49 3.15 4.44
C SER A 52 -7.67 2.17 5.59
N PHE A 53 -6.67 1.31 5.75
CA PHE A 53 -6.59 0.34 6.84
C PHE A 53 -5.26 0.46 7.52
N SER A 54 -5.29 0.43 8.85
CA SER A 54 -4.07 0.28 9.66
C SER A 54 -3.68 -1.19 9.68
N ILE A 55 -2.38 -1.43 9.58
CA ILE A 55 -1.80 -2.77 9.66
C ILE A 55 -1.13 -2.92 11.03
N PHE A 56 -1.48 -3.99 11.73
CA PHE A 56 -0.89 -4.32 13.03
C PHE A 56 -0.21 -5.69 12.98
N ASP A 57 0.87 -5.81 13.69
CA ASP A 57 1.45 -7.09 14.07
C ASP A 57 1.16 -7.27 15.55
N GLY A 58 0.15 -8.09 15.88
CA GLY A 58 -0.36 -8.16 17.24
C GLY A 58 -0.94 -6.81 17.67
N GLN A 59 -0.36 -6.20 18.68
CA GLN A 59 -0.77 -4.90 19.20
C GLN A 59 0.04 -3.74 18.60
N GLU A 60 1.07 -4.04 17.84
CA GLU A 60 1.98 -3.02 17.31
C GLU A 60 1.51 -2.53 15.95
N PHE A 61 1.35 -1.20 15.81
CA PHE A 61 1.06 -0.58 14.52
C PHE A 61 2.32 -0.64 13.64
N VAL A 62 2.18 -1.18 12.44
CA VAL A 62 3.33 -1.36 11.54
C VAL A 62 3.15 -0.78 10.15
N GLY A 63 1.97 -0.32 9.77
CA GLY A 63 1.80 0.24 8.44
C GLY A 63 0.37 0.52 8.03
N LEU A 64 0.20 0.84 6.76
CA LEU A 64 -1.10 1.16 6.14
C LEU A 64 -1.24 0.47 4.80
N ILE A 65 -2.50 0.33 4.38
CA ILE A 65 -2.85 -0.02 3.02
C ILE A 65 -4.23 0.58 2.70
N GLN A 66 -4.48 0.95 1.45
CA GLN A 66 -5.74 1.60 1.07
C GLN A 66 -6.47 0.83 -0.02
N LYS A 67 -7.78 0.68 0.15
CA LYS A 67 -8.69 0.31 -0.93
C LYS A 67 -9.09 1.60 -1.63
N ILE A 68 -8.62 1.79 -2.85
CA ILE A 68 -8.75 3.08 -3.55
C ILE A 68 -10.07 3.16 -4.30
N ARG A 69 -10.39 2.15 -5.12
CA ARG A 69 -11.66 2.12 -5.87
C ARG A 69 -11.99 0.71 -6.31
N LEU A 70 -13.29 0.45 -6.40
CA LEU A 70 -13.82 -0.78 -6.95
C LEU A 70 -14.52 -0.45 -8.26
N GLU A 71 -14.12 -1.10 -9.35
CA GLU A 71 -14.61 -0.83 -10.69
C GLU A 71 -14.60 -2.13 -11.50
N ASP A 72 -15.74 -2.50 -12.06
CA ASP A 72 -15.87 -3.73 -12.87
C ASP A 72 -15.31 -4.97 -12.17
N ARG A 73 -15.65 -5.15 -10.90
CA ARG A 73 -15.20 -6.26 -10.07
C ARG A 73 -13.69 -6.26 -9.80
N ASN A 74 -12.99 -5.18 -10.17
CA ASN A 74 -11.57 -5.02 -9.86
C ASN A 74 -11.39 -4.02 -8.72
N LEU A 75 -10.74 -4.44 -7.65
CA LEU A 75 -10.38 -3.54 -6.55
C LEU A 75 -8.98 -3.02 -6.76
N HIS A 76 -8.85 -1.70 -6.91
CA HIS A 76 -7.54 -1.04 -6.98
C HIS A 76 -7.11 -0.70 -5.56
N ILE A 77 -5.95 -1.20 -5.17
CA ILE A 77 -5.35 -0.94 -3.86
C ILE A 77 -4.08 -0.12 -4.03
N GLY A 78 -3.63 0.49 -2.96
CA GLY A 78 -2.39 1.26 -3.02
C GLY A 78 -2.04 1.86 -1.68
N ARG A 79 -1.12 2.81 -1.74
CA ARG A 79 -0.57 3.48 -0.56
C ARG A 79 -0.23 2.48 0.52
N PHE A 80 0.49 1.44 0.09
CA PHE A 80 0.96 0.36 0.95
C PHE A 80 2.28 0.78 1.58
N PHE A 81 2.29 0.87 2.89
CA PHE A 81 3.41 1.37 3.66
C PHE A 81 3.67 0.44 4.85
N ILE A 82 4.92 0.06 5.02
CA ILE A 82 5.36 -0.69 6.21
C ILE A 82 6.45 0.13 6.90
N ASN A 83 6.41 0.16 8.23
CA ASN A 83 7.43 0.81 9.04
C ASN A 83 8.84 0.47 8.50
N PRO A 84 9.61 1.46 8.03
CA PRO A 84 10.93 1.19 7.44
C PRO A 84 11.89 0.44 8.36
N GLN A 85 11.72 0.57 9.68
CA GLN A 85 12.56 -0.13 10.64
C GLN A 85 12.23 -1.62 10.74
N LYS A 86 11.11 -2.04 10.16
CA LYS A 86 10.65 -3.43 10.16
C LYS A 86 10.91 -4.12 8.83
N GLN A 87 11.59 -3.48 7.90
CA GLN A 87 11.88 -4.08 6.60
C GLN A 87 12.88 -5.24 6.72
N GLY A 88 12.81 -6.15 5.75
CA GLY A 88 13.70 -7.33 5.74
C GLY A 88 13.22 -8.48 6.62
N GLN A 89 12.05 -8.35 7.25
CA GLN A 89 11.51 -9.38 8.14
C GLN A 89 10.34 -10.14 7.53
N GLY A 90 10.01 -9.87 6.26
CA GLY A 90 8.88 -10.50 5.58
C GLY A 90 7.52 -9.94 5.96
N LEU A 91 7.49 -8.86 6.72
CA LEU A 91 6.24 -8.27 7.23
C LEU A 91 5.38 -7.72 6.08
N GLY A 92 5.98 -7.00 5.13
CA GLY A 92 5.26 -6.46 3.98
C GLY A 92 4.63 -7.56 3.14
N ARG A 93 5.37 -8.62 2.88
CA ARG A 93 4.88 -9.75 2.12
C ARG A 93 3.70 -10.44 2.81
N GLN A 94 3.80 -10.66 4.10
CA GLN A 94 2.74 -11.32 4.85
C GLN A 94 1.50 -10.43 4.97
N ALA A 95 1.69 -9.12 5.17
CA ALA A 95 0.60 -8.17 5.22
C ALA A 95 -0.15 -8.12 3.88
N LEU A 96 0.59 -8.02 2.77
CA LEU A 96 -0.01 -8.00 1.45
C LEU A 96 -0.77 -9.29 1.16
N ARG A 97 -0.16 -10.43 1.45
CA ARG A 97 -0.79 -11.73 1.22
C ARG A 97 -2.09 -11.87 1.99
N LYS A 98 -2.09 -11.49 3.25
CA LYS A 98 -3.29 -11.58 4.07
C LYS A 98 -4.37 -10.61 3.60
N PHE A 99 -3.97 -9.39 3.24
CA PHE A 99 -4.92 -8.40 2.73
C PHE A 99 -5.61 -8.88 1.44
N VAL A 100 -4.82 -9.40 0.51
CA VAL A 100 -5.34 -9.95 -0.74
C VAL A 100 -6.31 -11.11 -0.46
N SER A 101 -5.94 -12.00 0.45
CA SER A 101 -6.81 -13.11 0.84
C SER A 101 -8.14 -12.63 1.40
N LEU A 102 -8.09 -11.63 2.29
CA LEU A 102 -9.32 -11.06 2.87
C LEU A 102 -10.19 -10.38 1.81
N VAL A 103 -9.57 -9.65 0.88
CA VAL A 103 -10.29 -9.00 -0.21
C VAL A 103 -11.03 -10.05 -1.05
N PHE A 104 -10.37 -11.14 -1.40
CA PHE A 104 -10.98 -12.20 -2.22
C PHE A 104 -12.02 -13.04 -1.49
N GLU A 105 -12.16 -12.89 -0.16
CA GLU A 105 -13.29 -13.50 0.54
C GLU A 105 -14.63 -12.91 0.06
N ASN A 106 -14.61 -11.68 -0.45
CA ASN A 106 -15.78 -11.10 -1.11
C ASN A 106 -15.83 -11.66 -2.54
N GLY A 107 -16.84 -12.52 -2.80
CA GLY A 107 -16.98 -13.19 -4.09
C GLY A 107 -17.28 -12.25 -5.27
N ASP A 108 -17.67 -11.00 -5.01
CA ASP A 108 -17.91 -10.02 -6.05
C ASP A 108 -16.63 -9.41 -6.60
N ILE A 109 -15.49 -9.60 -5.93
CA ILE A 109 -14.21 -9.09 -6.39
C ILE A 109 -13.51 -10.19 -7.19
N GLY A 110 -13.25 -9.90 -8.47
CA GLY A 110 -12.63 -10.85 -9.40
C GLY A 110 -11.14 -10.62 -9.57
N SER A 111 -10.64 -9.42 -9.27
CA SER A 111 -9.23 -9.09 -9.43
C SER A 111 -8.84 -7.93 -8.53
N ILE A 112 -7.54 -7.81 -8.31
CA ILE A 112 -6.94 -6.71 -7.55
C ILE A 112 -5.84 -6.10 -8.41
N SER A 113 -5.79 -4.77 -8.48
CA SER A 113 -4.73 -4.06 -9.18
C SER A 113 -4.03 -3.06 -8.25
N LEU A 114 -2.84 -2.67 -8.63
CA LEU A 114 -2.06 -1.66 -7.93
C LEU A 114 -1.10 -0.98 -8.89
N ASN A 115 -0.59 0.18 -8.48
CA ASN A 115 0.43 0.91 -9.22
C ASN A 115 1.77 0.75 -8.50
N VAL A 116 2.84 0.70 -9.30
CA VAL A 116 4.20 0.71 -8.76
C VAL A 116 5.09 1.52 -9.69
N LEU A 117 5.91 2.41 -9.13
CA LEU A 117 6.86 3.17 -9.93
C LEU A 117 7.89 2.23 -10.57
N GLU A 118 8.26 2.51 -11.83
CA GLU A 118 9.29 1.71 -12.51
C GLU A 118 10.58 1.66 -11.73
N ALA A 119 10.94 2.78 -11.08
CA ALA A 119 12.16 2.87 -10.27
C ALA A 119 12.12 2.02 -8.99
N ASN A 120 10.92 1.59 -8.54
CA ASN A 120 10.78 0.83 -7.30
C ASN A 120 10.83 -0.67 -7.59
N GLN A 121 12.02 -1.19 -7.85
CA GLN A 121 12.22 -2.59 -8.22
C GLN A 121 11.91 -3.54 -7.06
N ALA A 122 12.18 -3.13 -5.83
CA ALA A 122 11.88 -3.96 -4.66
C ALA A 122 10.38 -4.24 -4.53
N ALA A 123 9.55 -3.22 -4.75
CA ALA A 123 8.10 -3.39 -4.71
C ALA A 123 7.60 -4.26 -5.87
N GLN A 124 8.14 -4.05 -7.08
CA GLN A 124 7.79 -4.89 -8.22
C GLN A 124 8.07 -6.36 -7.94
N HIS A 125 9.21 -6.64 -7.34
CA HIS A 125 9.62 -8.00 -6.98
C HIS A 125 8.65 -8.63 -5.98
N LEU A 126 8.28 -7.86 -4.96
CA LEU A 126 7.32 -8.30 -3.95
C LEU A 126 5.98 -8.65 -4.59
N TYR A 127 5.47 -7.77 -5.44
CA TYR A 127 4.17 -7.98 -6.09
C TYR A 127 4.20 -9.16 -7.04
N GLN A 128 5.27 -9.32 -7.82
CA GLN A 128 5.41 -10.45 -8.72
C GLN A 128 5.43 -11.77 -7.96
N LYS A 129 6.12 -11.82 -6.83
CA LYS A 129 6.16 -13.02 -5.99
C LYS A 129 4.79 -13.38 -5.42
N GLU A 130 3.92 -12.38 -5.23
CA GLU A 130 2.57 -12.61 -4.72
C GLU A 130 1.54 -12.79 -5.83
N GLY A 131 1.98 -12.95 -7.08
CA GLY A 131 1.11 -13.33 -8.18
C GLY A 131 0.57 -12.17 -9.01
N PHE A 132 1.07 -10.95 -8.78
CA PHE A 132 0.69 -9.81 -9.61
C PHE A 132 1.54 -9.79 -10.87
N GLU A 133 0.92 -9.44 -12.00
CA GLU A 133 1.58 -9.32 -13.29
C GLU A 133 1.41 -7.92 -13.84
N ILE A 134 2.42 -7.43 -14.56
CA ILE A 134 2.33 -6.13 -15.23
C ILE A 134 1.32 -6.23 -16.36
N VAL A 135 0.30 -5.38 -16.33
CA VAL A 135 -0.74 -5.34 -17.38
C VAL A 135 -0.70 -4.05 -18.19
N GLN A 136 -0.04 -3.02 -17.68
CA GLN A 136 0.04 -1.74 -18.37
C GLN A 136 1.21 -0.93 -17.86
N MET A 137 1.81 -0.11 -18.74
CA MET A 137 2.82 0.88 -18.38
C MET A 137 2.24 2.27 -18.64
N VAL A 138 2.41 3.17 -17.68
CA VAL A 138 1.97 4.57 -17.78
C VAL A 138 3.22 5.44 -17.77
N GLU A 139 3.38 6.27 -18.81
CA GLU A 139 4.60 7.08 -19.02
C GLU A 139 4.63 8.35 -18.17
N ALA A 140 3.48 8.99 -17.97
CA ALA A 140 3.41 10.33 -17.38
C ALA A 140 2.42 10.37 -16.22
N PRO A 141 2.61 11.24 -15.21
CA PRO A 141 3.73 12.17 -15.06
C PRO A 141 5.06 11.48 -14.68
N VAL A 142 5.00 10.26 -14.13
CA VAL A 142 6.16 9.45 -13.80
C VAL A 142 5.90 8.04 -14.32
N ARG A 143 6.92 7.41 -14.89
CA ARG A 143 6.76 6.06 -15.43
C ARG A 143 6.43 5.07 -14.32
N LYS A 144 5.33 4.37 -14.48
CA LYS A 144 4.85 3.38 -13.51
C LYS A 144 4.19 2.22 -14.22
N TYR A 145 4.09 1.11 -13.51
CA TYR A 145 3.36 -0.06 -13.97
C TYR A 145 2.05 -0.19 -13.21
N ILE A 146 1.03 -0.66 -13.92
CA ILE A 146 -0.18 -1.18 -13.29
C ILE A 146 0.00 -2.69 -13.26
N MET A 147 -0.09 -3.27 -12.07
CA MET A 147 0.01 -4.71 -11.89
C MET A 147 -1.33 -5.26 -11.42
N LYS A 148 -1.64 -6.50 -11.78
CA LYS A 148 -2.94 -7.08 -11.52
C LYS A 148 -2.82 -8.55 -11.16
N LYS A 149 -3.66 -8.97 -10.21
CA LYS A 149 -3.78 -10.36 -9.79
C LYS A 149 -5.23 -10.78 -9.91
N GLY A 150 -5.47 -11.89 -10.62
CA GLY A 150 -6.79 -12.51 -10.70
C GLY A 150 -7.07 -13.40 -9.50
N ARG A 151 -8.34 -13.65 -9.31
CA ARG A 151 -8.85 -14.53 -8.26
C ARG A 151 -8.33 -15.98 -8.42
#